data_3ce53bc61b9d155ea223bdae15834114
#
_entry.id   3ce53bc61b9d155ea223bdae15834114
#
_cell.length_a   1.000
_cell.length_b   1.000
_cell.length_c   1.000
_cell.angle_alpha   90.00
_cell.angle_beta   90.00
_cell.angle_gamma   90.00
#
_symmetry.space_group_name_H-M   'P 1'
#
loop_
_entity.id
_entity.type
_entity.pdbx_description
1 polymer ?
#
loop_
_entity_poly.entity_id
_entity_poly.type
_entity_poly.pdbx_seq_one_letter_code
_entity_poly.pdbx_strand_id
1 'polypeptide(L)'
;MSHATFGTYISADSHVTEPEAAYQDIDPKFRERAPKLAHLPGMGATIIVDPGGANESYCPFGRIAAAGRTQIDRPDGWRWDELHPGGYDAAARLEEQRADGFAAEVIFPSVGMLLCAHPDLDYKKACFDAYNRWLAEWCAIAPDRLLGIGQTAVRTPAEAIGDLERIKALGLRGVMLPGFPGVEDWHHPMYDPLWDAVIDLELPVSFHILTSGEGRRWRGPGMNGFLGIFHANQDLLGTLIFGGVFDRHPDLRVVCVEADAGWAPHFMFRMDTLYKRHHKWIGKVSMAPGAEAKAYDTLQRLPSDYFKENIYVTFQDDEIALRCLDMLNLDRLMWASDHPHSDATWPNSEAMRDRFSELVNPSQLDQIVRDNAAQLYKIEV
;
A
#
# COMPACT_ATOMS: atom_id res chain seq x y z
N MET A 1 28.33 -22.83 -11.55
CA MET A 1 27.18 -22.57 -10.66
C MET A 1 26.02 -22.32 -11.61
N SER A 2 25.00 -23.17 -11.62
CA SER A 2 23.83 -22.98 -12.51
C SER A 2 23.12 -21.72 -12.06
N HIS A 3 22.96 -20.75 -12.94
CA HIS A 3 22.00 -19.69 -12.74
C HIS A 3 20.63 -20.35 -12.56
N ALA A 4 20.13 -20.38 -11.32
CA ALA A 4 18.75 -20.68 -11.10
C ALA A 4 17.97 -19.66 -11.92
N THR A 5 17.10 -20.13 -12.80
CA THR A 5 16.17 -19.29 -13.53
C THR A 5 15.30 -18.61 -12.48
N PHE A 6 15.61 -17.33 -12.20
CA PHE A 6 14.73 -16.46 -11.43
C PHE A 6 13.38 -16.42 -12.15
N GLY A 7 12.30 -16.26 -11.39
CA GLY A 7 10.97 -16.08 -11.96
C GLY A 7 10.89 -14.87 -12.90
N THR A 8 9.78 -14.76 -13.61
CA THR A 8 9.59 -13.75 -14.66
C THR A 8 8.92 -12.47 -14.13
N TYR A 9 8.20 -12.58 -13.00
CA TYR A 9 7.31 -11.52 -12.49
C TYR A 9 7.84 -10.90 -11.21
N ILE A 10 7.55 -9.61 -11.02
CA ILE A 10 7.66 -8.94 -9.72
C ILE A 10 6.26 -8.52 -9.32
N SER A 11 5.76 -9.03 -8.20
CA SER A 11 4.55 -8.50 -7.60
C SER A 11 4.89 -7.21 -6.88
N ALA A 12 4.29 -6.10 -7.32
CA ALA A 12 4.48 -4.79 -6.69
C ALA A 12 3.61 -4.57 -5.44
N ASP A 13 2.82 -5.58 -5.08
CA ASP A 13 1.98 -5.63 -3.89
C ASP A 13 1.71 -7.09 -3.51
N SER A 14 2.18 -7.45 -2.34
CA SER A 14 1.95 -8.73 -1.67
C SER A 14 2.05 -8.50 -0.17
N HIS A 15 1.56 -9.43 0.63
CA HIS A 15 1.44 -9.22 2.07
C HIS A 15 2.11 -10.29 2.91
N VAL A 16 2.45 -9.91 4.14
CA VAL A 16 2.66 -10.85 5.23
C VAL A 16 1.36 -11.06 6.01
N THR A 17 1.23 -12.24 6.57
CA THR A 17 0.22 -12.57 7.58
C THR A 17 0.94 -12.50 8.92
N GLU A 18 0.97 -11.31 9.55
CA GLU A 18 1.81 -11.09 10.73
C GLU A 18 1.44 -12.03 11.88
N PRO A 19 2.38 -12.90 12.32
CA PRO A 19 2.18 -13.69 13.52
C PRO A 19 2.32 -12.82 14.79
N GLU A 20 1.90 -13.31 15.94
CA GLU A 20 2.17 -12.63 17.22
C GLU A 20 3.65 -12.29 17.41
N ALA A 21 4.54 -13.11 16.86
CA ALA A 21 5.99 -12.91 16.91
C ALA A 21 6.42 -11.57 16.26
N ALA A 22 5.66 -11.04 15.31
CA ALA A 22 5.94 -9.74 14.70
C ALA A 22 5.89 -8.58 15.71
N TYR A 23 5.21 -8.78 16.84
CA TYR A 23 4.99 -7.76 17.87
C TYR A 23 5.61 -8.14 19.23
N GLN A 24 6.37 -9.26 19.32
CA GLN A 24 6.95 -9.71 20.59
C GLN A 24 7.93 -8.70 21.21
N ASP A 25 8.63 -7.92 20.36
CA ASP A 25 9.59 -6.90 20.76
C ASP A 25 8.97 -5.49 20.84
N ILE A 26 7.65 -5.41 20.99
CA ILE A 26 6.96 -4.14 21.22
C ILE A 26 7.49 -3.47 22.51
N ASP A 27 7.47 -2.13 22.54
CA ASP A 27 7.81 -1.36 23.74
C ASP A 27 7.12 -1.99 24.98
N PRO A 28 7.87 -2.30 26.05
CA PRO A 28 7.32 -2.93 27.26
C PRO A 28 6.09 -2.25 27.84
N LYS A 29 5.93 -0.95 27.64
CA LYS A 29 4.74 -0.17 28.03
C LYS A 29 3.46 -0.71 27.39
N PHE A 30 3.54 -1.31 26.21
CA PHE A 30 2.38 -1.79 25.44
C PHE A 30 2.30 -3.32 25.37
N ARG A 31 3.15 -4.05 26.09
CA ARG A 31 3.22 -5.53 26.01
C ARG A 31 1.90 -6.22 26.25
N GLU A 32 1.09 -5.73 27.18
CA GLU A 32 -0.22 -6.31 27.48
C GLU A 32 -1.27 -6.03 26.37
N ARG A 33 -1.05 -4.97 25.59
CA ARG A 33 -1.89 -4.54 24.47
C ARG A 33 -1.30 -4.95 23.11
N ALA A 34 -0.19 -5.70 23.08
CA ALA A 34 0.40 -6.17 21.82
C ALA A 34 -0.63 -6.95 20.98
N PRO A 35 -0.61 -6.83 19.66
CA PRO A 35 -1.47 -7.63 18.79
C PRO A 35 -1.35 -9.12 19.09
N LYS A 36 -2.49 -9.81 19.19
CA LYS A 36 -2.59 -11.22 19.62
C LYS A 36 -3.38 -12.06 18.65
N LEU A 37 -2.91 -13.28 18.39
CA LEU A 37 -3.63 -14.27 17.61
C LEU A 37 -4.76 -14.89 18.43
N ALA A 38 -5.93 -14.98 17.84
CA ALA A 38 -7.09 -15.71 18.36
C ALA A 38 -7.78 -16.46 17.23
N HIS A 39 -8.64 -17.40 17.58
CA HIS A 39 -9.60 -17.97 16.65
C HIS A 39 -10.99 -17.49 17.06
N LEU A 40 -11.60 -16.65 16.23
CA LEU A 40 -12.90 -16.05 16.52
C LEU A 40 -14.02 -16.70 15.66
N PRO A 41 -15.21 -16.94 16.25
CA PRO A 41 -16.34 -17.48 15.50
C PRO A 41 -16.67 -16.62 14.28
N GLY A 42 -16.84 -17.25 13.14
CA GLY A 42 -17.14 -16.57 11.88
C GLY A 42 -15.98 -15.81 11.24
N MET A 43 -14.84 -15.65 11.92
CA MET A 43 -13.65 -14.94 11.41
C MET A 43 -12.46 -15.87 11.18
N GLY A 44 -12.38 -16.99 11.92
CA GLY A 44 -11.22 -17.88 11.88
C GLY A 44 -10.02 -17.32 12.62
N ALA A 45 -8.82 -17.62 12.12
CA ALA A 45 -7.59 -17.02 12.64
C ALA A 45 -7.65 -15.50 12.51
N THR A 46 -7.48 -14.81 13.63
CA THR A 46 -7.68 -13.35 13.70
C THR A 46 -6.59 -12.74 14.58
N ILE A 47 -5.95 -11.68 14.14
CA ILE A 47 -5.14 -10.85 15.02
C ILE A 47 -6.04 -9.79 15.65
N ILE A 48 -6.09 -9.78 16.97
CA ILE A 48 -6.74 -8.74 17.76
C ILE A 48 -5.72 -7.62 17.97
N VAL A 49 -6.00 -6.45 17.43
CA VAL A 49 -5.22 -5.22 17.61
C VAL A 49 -5.74 -4.49 18.83
N ASP A 50 -4.84 -4.01 19.69
CA ASP A 50 -5.16 -3.31 20.94
C ASP A 50 -6.08 -4.12 21.88
N PRO A 51 -5.76 -5.40 22.17
CA PRO A 51 -6.65 -6.28 22.93
C PRO A 51 -6.96 -5.69 24.32
N GLY A 52 -8.25 -5.55 24.63
CA GLY A 52 -8.74 -4.93 25.84
C GLY A 52 -8.59 -3.40 25.91
N GLY A 53 -8.08 -2.77 24.87
CA GLY A 53 -7.99 -1.31 24.74
C GLY A 53 -9.28 -0.69 24.22
N ALA A 54 -9.34 0.65 24.25
CA ALA A 54 -10.53 1.39 23.79
C ALA A 54 -10.74 1.33 22.27
N ASN A 55 -9.72 0.95 21.51
CA ASN A 55 -9.73 0.92 20.05
C ASN A 55 -9.44 -0.49 19.50
N GLU A 56 -9.87 -1.50 20.26
CA GLU A 56 -9.74 -2.89 19.83
C GLU A 56 -10.35 -3.11 18.44
N SER A 57 -9.57 -3.73 17.56
CA SER A 57 -10.00 -4.06 16.20
C SER A 57 -9.45 -5.42 15.76
N TYR A 58 -9.96 -5.95 14.64
CA TYR A 58 -9.74 -7.33 14.24
C TYR A 58 -9.23 -7.40 12.81
N CYS A 59 -8.12 -8.14 12.59
CA CYS A 59 -7.62 -8.54 11.29
C CYS A 59 -7.95 -10.03 11.06
N PRO A 60 -9.03 -10.35 10.33
CA PRO A 60 -9.54 -11.70 10.23
C PRO A 60 -8.80 -12.51 9.15
N PHE A 61 -7.55 -12.92 9.38
CA PHE A 61 -6.75 -13.70 8.45
C PHE A 61 -7.44 -14.97 7.96
N GLY A 62 -8.25 -15.61 8.80
CA GLY A 62 -9.06 -16.74 8.40
C GLY A 62 -10.12 -16.43 7.32
N ARG A 63 -10.25 -15.17 6.93
CA ARG A 63 -11.10 -14.70 5.83
C ARG A 63 -10.29 -14.08 4.70
N ILE A 64 -9.32 -13.23 5.04
CA ILE A 64 -8.61 -12.43 4.05
C ILE A 64 -7.31 -13.06 3.54
N ALA A 65 -6.70 -14.00 4.26
CA ALA A 65 -5.45 -14.65 3.85
C ALA A 65 -5.69 -16.06 3.27
N ALA A 66 -6.50 -16.13 2.21
CA ALA A 66 -6.97 -17.39 1.64
C ALA A 66 -6.84 -17.45 0.10
N ALA A 67 -5.74 -16.90 -0.44
CA ALA A 67 -5.43 -16.91 -1.88
C ALA A 67 -5.64 -18.28 -2.53
N GLY A 68 -6.22 -18.32 -3.73
CA GLY A 68 -6.45 -19.55 -4.50
C GLY A 68 -7.42 -20.56 -3.88
N ARG A 69 -8.06 -20.25 -2.76
CA ARG A 69 -8.99 -21.18 -2.09
C ARG A 69 -10.41 -20.95 -2.56
N THR A 70 -11.11 -22.05 -2.90
CA THR A 70 -12.48 -22.00 -3.44
C THR A 70 -13.57 -21.97 -2.36
N GLN A 71 -13.25 -22.31 -1.10
CA GLN A 71 -14.21 -22.35 0.02
C GLN A 71 -14.15 -21.05 0.85
N ILE A 72 -14.40 -19.91 0.20
CA ILE A 72 -14.39 -18.59 0.86
C ILE A 72 -15.54 -18.47 1.89
N ASP A 73 -16.63 -19.22 1.70
CA ASP A 73 -17.84 -19.23 2.54
C ASP A 73 -17.78 -20.17 3.75
N ARG A 74 -16.60 -20.71 4.09
CA ARG A 74 -16.40 -21.59 5.25
C ARG A 74 -16.95 -20.89 6.53
N PRO A 75 -17.94 -21.46 7.24
CA PRO A 75 -18.66 -20.75 8.31
C PRO A 75 -17.77 -20.19 9.43
N ASP A 76 -16.74 -20.96 9.85
CA ASP A 76 -15.83 -20.58 10.93
C ASP A 76 -14.54 -19.91 10.47
N GLY A 77 -14.38 -19.66 9.13
CA GLY A 77 -13.12 -19.20 8.57
C GLY A 77 -11.99 -20.23 8.63
N TRP A 78 -10.83 -19.89 8.15
CA TRP A 78 -9.63 -20.75 8.20
C TRP A 78 -8.91 -20.63 9.54
N ARG A 79 -8.36 -21.73 10.02
CA ARG A 79 -7.47 -21.72 11.19
C ARG A 79 -6.07 -21.26 10.77
N TRP A 80 -5.25 -20.83 11.73
CA TRP A 80 -3.89 -20.37 11.47
C TRP A 80 -3.04 -21.43 10.75
N ASP A 81 -3.08 -22.67 11.22
CA ASP A 81 -2.35 -23.79 10.64
C ASP A 81 -2.86 -24.26 9.27
N GLU A 82 -3.96 -23.67 8.81
CA GLU A 82 -4.54 -23.91 7.47
C GLU A 82 -4.23 -22.75 6.50
N LEU A 83 -3.67 -21.63 6.98
CA LEU A 83 -3.29 -20.50 6.10
C LEU A 83 -2.05 -20.85 5.26
N HIS A 84 -1.77 -20.03 4.25
CA HIS A 84 -0.55 -20.16 3.46
C HIS A 84 0.67 -19.86 4.33
N PRO A 85 1.61 -20.82 4.49
CA PRO A 85 2.78 -20.62 5.33
C PRO A 85 3.69 -19.50 4.82
N GLY A 86 3.72 -19.22 3.52
CA GLY A 86 4.46 -18.08 2.96
C GLY A 86 3.99 -16.71 3.45
N GLY A 87 2.82 -16.60 4.09
CA GLY A 87 2.39 -15.38 4.74
C GLY A 87 3.19 -15.05 6.01
N TYR A 88 3.73 -16.05 6.72
CA TYR A 88 4.44 -15.87 8.00
C TYR A 88 5.81 -16.55 8.09
N ASP A 89 6.15 -17.42 7.14
CA ASP A 89 7.44 -18.10 7.02
C ASP A 89 8.12 -17.70 5.71
N ALA A 90 9.26 -17.04 5.80
CA ALA A 90 9.96 -16.52 4.64
C ALA A 90 10.54 -17.62 3.74
N ALA A 91 10.93 -18.77 4.29
CA ALA A 91 11.42 -19.89 3.48
C ALA A 91 10.27 -20.51 2.67
N ALA A 92 9.12 -20.70 3.31
CA ALA A 92 7.90 -21.13 2.62
C ALA A 92 7.47 -20.13 1.54
N ARG A 93 7.60 -18.80 1.82
CA ARG A 93 7.32 -17.75 0.83
C ARG A 93 8.16 -17.92 -0.44
N LEU A 94 9.44 -18.20 -0.30
CA LEU A 94 10.34 -18.40 -1.44
C LEU A 94 9.95 -19.63 -2.27
N GLU A 95 9.40 -20.65 -1.66
CA GLU A 95 8.86 -21.82 -2.39
C GLU A 95 7.55 -21.45 -3.12
N GLU A 96 6.65 -20.71 -2.47
CA GLU A 96 5.41 -20.23 -3.09
C GLU A 96 5.70 -19.26 -4.25
N GLN A 97 6.67 -18.35 -4.13
CA GLN A 97 7.16 -17.52 -5.24
C GLN A 97 7.64 -18.37 -6.42
N ARG A 98 8.44 -19.39 -6.13
CA ARG A 98 8.99 -20.25 -7.18
C ARG A 98 7.89 -21.02 -7.90
N ALA A 99 6.87 -21.46 -7.16
CA ALA A 99 5.76 -22.24 -7.72
C ALA A 99 4.90 -21.42 -8.71
N ASP A 100 4.77 -20.11 -8.51
CA ASP A 100 3.97 -19.20 -9.36
C ASP A 100 4.82 -18.27 -10.26
N GLY A 101 6.14 -18.48 -10.31
CA GLY A 101 7.03 -17.80 -11.26
C GLY A 101 7.47 -16.39 -10.86
N PHE A 102 7.41 -16.02 -9.56
CA PHE A 102 7.88 -14.74 -9.09
C PHE A 102 9.42 -14.65 -8.99
N ALA A 103 9.98 -13.55 -9.47
CA ALA A 103 11.36 -13.15 -9.23
C ALA A 103 11.50 -12.48 -7.86
N ALA A 104 10.58 -11.56 -7.56
CA ALA A 104 10.54 -10.83 -6.28
C ALA A 104 9.11 -10.37 -5.96
N GLU A 105 8.89 -9.98 -4.72
CA GLU A 105 7.64 -9.38 -4.25
C GLU A 105 7.91 -8.20 -3.33
N VAL A 106 7.15 -7.14 -3.50
CA VAL A 106 7.07 -6.01 -2.56
C VAL A 106 6.11 -6.41 -1.46
N ILE A 107 6.60 -6.41 -0.20
CA ILE A 107 5.91 -7.03 0.93
C ILE A 107 5.35 -5.95 1.86
N PHE A 108 4.05 -5.87 1.92
CA PHE A 108 3.28 -4.97 2.78
C PHE A 108 2.77 -5.68 4.05
N PRO A 109 2.45 -4.93 5.11
CA PRO A 109 1.74 -5.46 6.26
C PRO A 109 0.25 -5.67 5.94
N SER A 110 -0.41 -6.60 6.61
CA SER A 110 -1.87 -6.70 6.65
C SER A 110 -2.44 -6.05 7.92
N VAL A 111 -1.95 -6.43 9.10
CA VAL A 111 -2.34 -5.82 10.39
C VAL A 111 -1.94 -4.34 10.42
N GLY A 112 -0.79 -4.02 9.86
CA GLY A 112 -0.28 -2.66 9.79
C GLY A 112 -1.19 -1.68 9.05
N MET A 113 -1.99 -2.13 8.08
CA MET A 113 -3.00 -1.29 7.42
C MET A 113 -4.07 -0.82 8.41
N LEU A 114 -4.58 -1.72 9.27
CA LEU A 114 -5.55 -1.36 10.30
C LEU A 114 -4.93 -0.42 11.34
N LEU A 115 -3.68 -0.65 11.72
CA LEU A 115 -2.94 0.18 12.65
C LEU A 115 -2.76 1.62 12.13
N CYS A 116 -2.75 1.86 10.83
CA CYS A 116 -2.70 3.21 10.25
C CYS A 116 -3.83 4.12 10.78
N ALA A 117 -5.02 3.56 11.00
CA ALA A 117 -6.18 4.29 11.52
C ALA A 117 -6.24 4.36 13.06
N HIS A 118 -5.33 3.71 13.77
CA HIS A 118 -5.37 3.67 15.24
C HIS A 118 -5.09 5.06 15.84
N PRO A 119 -5.96 5.59 16.73
CA PRO A 119 -5.86 6.97 17.23
C PRO A 119 -4.76 7.18 18.27
N ASP A 120 -4.33 6.12 18.99
CA ASP A 120 -3.22 6.17 19.94
C ASP A 120 -1.90 6.10 19.14
N LEU A 121 -1.31 7.27 18.86
CA LEU A 121 -0.09 7.38 18.05
C LEU A 121 1.13 6.75 18.73
N ASP A 122 1.19 6.69 20.06
CA ASP A 122 2.28 6.03 20.79
C ASP A 122 2.20 4.51 20.63
N TYR A 123 0.99 3.96 20.74
CA TYR A 123 0.74 2.54 20.49
C TYR A 123 1.04 2.16 19.05
N LYS A 124 0.51 2.97 18.10
CA LYS A 124 0.77 2.80 16.66
C LYS A 124 2.28 2.73 16.38
N LYS A 125 3.03 3.71 16.91
CA LYS A 125 4.49 3.73 16.75
C LYS A 125 5.17 2.48 17.31
N ALA A 126 4.79 2.06 18.52
CA ALA A 126 5.37 0.88 19.13
C ALA A 126 5.12 -0.39 18.31
N CYS A 127 3.92 -0.53 17.74
CA CYS A 127 3.59 -1.63 16.83
C CYS A 127 4.42 -1.57 15.54
N PHE A 128 4.52 -0.40 14.92
CA PHE A 128 5.28 -0.23 13.68
C PHE A 128 6.78 -0.46 13.87
N ASP A 129 7.36 0.01 14.97
CA ASP A 129 8.77 -0.26 15.29
C ASP A 129 9.06 -1.76 15.48
N ALA A 130 8.14 -2.49 16.11
CA ALA A 130 8.27 -3.95 16.28
C ALA A 130 8.13 -4.66 14.92
N TYR A 131 7.10 -4.33 14.15
CA TYR A 131 6.87 -4.85 12.82
C TYR A 131 8.08 -4.63 11.90
N ASN A 132 8.62 -3.42 11.83
CA ASN A 132 9.76 -3.08 10.97
C ASN A 132 10.98 -3.95 11.27
N ARG A 133 11.28 -4.22 12.55
CA ARG A 133 12.39 -5.11 12.94
C ARG A 133 12.12 -6.55 12.52
N TRP A 134 10.92 -7.05 12.81
CA TRP A 134 10.53 -8.40 12.43
C TRP A 134 10.55 -8.59 10.90
N LEU A 135 9.98 -7.63 10.15
CA LEU A 135 9.96 -7.71 8.69
C LEU A 135 11.37 -7.70 8.10
N ALA A 136 12.27 -6.88 8.65
CA ALA A 136 13.66 -6.85 8.19
C ALA A 136 14.35 -8.21 8.38
N GLU A 137 14.16 -8.87 9.53
CA GLU A 137 14.66 -10.22 9.77
C GLU A 137 14.04 -11.25 8.83
N TRP A 138 12.71 -11.14 8.60
CA TRP A 138 11.98 -12.01 7.71
C TRP A 138 12.46 -11.88 6.26
N CYS A 139 12.71 -10.66 5.77
CA CYS A 139 13.22 -10.41 4.43
C CYS A 139 14.71 -10.74 4.26
N ALA A 140 15.50 -10.78 5.34
CA ALA A 140 16.95 -10.95 5.30
C ALA A 140 17.42 -12.26 4.66
N ILE A 141 16.59 -13.29 4.58
CA ILE A 141 16.95 -14.58 3.93
C ILE A 141 17.08 -14.45 2.41
N ALA A 142 16.41 -13.48 1.79
CA ALA A 142 16.50 -13.20 0.36
C ALA A 142 16.14 -11.73 0.08
N PRO A 143 17.03 -10.75 0.41
CA PRO A 143 16.71 -9.33 0.42
C PRO A 143 16.45 -8.72 -0.98
N ASP A 144 16.82 -9.43 -2.05
CA ASP A 144 16.52 -9.03 -3.43
C ASP A 144 15.26 -9.70 -3.98
N ARG A 145 14.63 -10.58 -3.21
CA ARG A 145 13.38 -11.26 -3.56
C ARG A 145 12.21 -10.90 -2.63
N LEU A 146 12.50 -10.51 -1.40
CA LEU A 146 11.54 -10.13 -0.36
C LEU A 146 11.77 -8.65 -0.04
N LEU A 147 11.03 -7.77 -0.72
CA LEU A 147 11.22 -6.32 -0.68
C LEU A 147 10.31 -5.71 0.38
N GLY A 148 10.71 -5.77 1.64
CA GLY A 148 9.88 -5.34 2.76
C GLY A 148 9.61 -3.83 2.77
N ILE A 149 8.35 -3.45 3.04
CA ILE A 149 7.90 -2.06 3.20
C ILE A 149 7.70 -1.75 4.67
N GLY A 150 8.47 -0.78 5.18
CA GLY A 150 8.38 -0.32 6.56
C GLY A 150 7.20 0.62 6.80
N GLN A 151 6.95 0.93 8.07
CA GLN A 151 5.87 1.84 8.49
C GLN A 151 6.37 2.88 9.48
N THR A 152 5.74 4.07 9.48
CA THR A 152 5.91 5.11 10.50
C THR A 152 4.56 5.66 10.95
N ALA A 153 4.44 5.97 12.23
CA ALA A 153 3.22 6.54 12.81
C ALA A 153 3.02 8.04 12.50
N VAL A 154 4.08 8.71 12.06
CA VAL A 154 4.10 10.15 11.74
C VAL A 154 3.52 11.00 12.88
N ARG A 155 3.96 10.78 14.12
CA ARG A 155 3.54 11.60 15.27
C ARG A 155 4.00 13.05 15.11
N THR A 156 5.20 13.24 14.54
CA THR A 156 5.72 14.52 14.07
C THR A 156 6.58 14.29 12.82
N PRO A 157 6.76 15.30 11.93
CA PRO A 157 7.65 15.14 10.78
C PRO A 157 9.09 14.78 11.17
N ALA A 158 9.64 15.40 12.22
CA ALA A 158 11.01 15.12 12.68
C ALA A 158 11.19 13.68 13.16
N GLU A 159 10.20 13.12 13.85
CA GLU A 159 10.24 11.72 14.27
C GLU A 159 10.09 10.77 13.09
N ALA A 160 9.20 11.08 12.16
CA ALA A 160 9.01 10.29 10.95
C ALA A 160 10.30 10.23 10.11
N ILE A 161 11.07 11.32 10.01
CA ILE A 161 12.40 11.32 9.37
C ILE A 161 13.33 10.31 10.06
N GLY A 162 13.40 10.34 11.40
CA GLY A 162 14.18 9.34 12.15
C GLY A 162 13.69 7.89 11.96
N ASP A 163 12.37 7.70 11.72
CA ASP A 163 11.83 6.39 11.36
C ASP A 163 12.28 5.97 9.95
N LEU A 164 12.26 6.89 8.96
CA LEU A 164 12.75 6.61 7.60
C LEU A 164 14.23 6.20 7.59
N GLU A 165 15.07 6.89 8.37
CA GLU A 165 16.49 6.54 8.53
C GLU A 165 16.65 5.12 9.08
N ARG A 166 15.85 4.73 10.09
CA ARG A 166 15.85 3.38 10.64
C ARG A 166 15.33 2.34 9.65
N ILE A 167 14.26 2.63 8.93
CA ILE A 167 13.72 1.77 7.87
C ILE A 167 14.79 1.49 6.81
N LYS A 168 15.51 2.53 6.37
CA LYS A 168 16.61 2.38 5.41
C LYS A 168 17.76 1.56 5.98
N ALA A 169 18.15 1.81 7.23
CA ALA A 169 19.23 1.07 7.92
C ALA A 169 18.88 -0.42 8.13
N LEU A 170 17.61 -0.76 8.27
CA LEU A 170 17.11 -2.13 8.36
C LEU A 170 17.13 -2.84 6.99
N GLY A 171 17.40 -2.15 5.89
CA GLY A 171 17.40 -2.72 4.55
C GLY A 171 16.00 -2.84 3.92
N LEU A 172 14.98 -2.24 4.52
CA LEU A 172 13.64 -2.17 3.94
C LEU A 172 13.63 -1.26 2.71
N ARG A 173 12.76 -1.55 1.74
CA ARG A 173 12.86 -1.01 0.38
C ARG A 173 11.90 0.18 0.10
N GLY A 174 11.05 0.53 1.04
CA GLY A 174 10.11 1.63 0.92
C GLY A 174 9.39 1.88 2.24
N VAL A 175 8.47 2.83 2.26
CA VAL A 175 7.67 3.16 3.44
C VAL A 175 6.19 3.25 3.09
N MET A 176 5.34 2.60 3.87
CA MET A 176 3.89 2.79 3.84
C MET A 176 3.50 3.85 4.88
N LEU A 177 2.87 4.91 4.42
CA LEU A 177 2.36 5.97 5.27
C LEU A 177 0.87 5.76 5.57
N PRO A 178 0.38 6.23 6.74
CA PRO A 178 -1.07 6.29 6.99
C PRO A 178 -1.71 7.25 5.99
N GLY A 179 -2.93 6.93 5.55
CA GLY A 179 -3.65 7.78 4.60
C GLY A 179 -3.97 9.18 5.15
N PHE A 180 -4.00 9.32 6.48
CA PHE A 180 -4.10 10.62 7.17
C PHE A 180 -3.08 10.69 8.32
N PRO A 181 -2.26 11.76 8.40
CA PRO A 181 -1.17 11.85 9.38
C PRO A 181 -1.59 12.30 10.79
N GLY A 182 -2.87 12.65 11.00
CA GLY A 182 -3.45 12.92 12.32
C GLY A 182 -3.35 14.36 12.81
N VAL A 183 -2.54 15.24 12.22
CA VAL A 183 -2.42 16.67 12.64
C VAL A 183 -2.92 17.58 11.53
N GLU A 184 -2.12 17.76 10.50
CA GLU A 184 -2.48 18.46 9.26
C GLU A 184 -2.50 17.43 8.14
N ASP A 185 -3.18 17.72 7.02
CA ASP A 185 -3.21 16.80 5.89
C ASP A 185 -1.91 16.87 5.07
N TRP A 186 -1.62 15.83 4.30
CA TRP A 186 -0.35 15.60 3.60
C TRP A 186 0.13 16.73 2.69
N HIS A 187 -0.76 17.63 2.25
CA HIS A 187 -0.38 18.80 1.45
C HIS A 187 0.26 19.93 2.28
N HIS A 188 0.13 19.89 3.61
CA HIS A 188 0.60 20.98 4.46
C HIS A 188 2.13 21.07 4.46
N PRO A 189 2.73 22.28 4.32
CA PRO A 189 4.20 22.45 4.23
C PRO A 189 4.99 21.95 5.44
N MET A 190 4.35 21.65 6.57
CA MET A 190 5.04 21.02 7.70
C MET A 190 5.66 19.66 7.35
N TYR A 191 5.16 19.01 6.29
CA TYR A 191 5.67 17.73 5.81
C TYR A 191 6.74 17.85 4.73
N ASP A 192 7.04 19.07 4.24
CA ASP A 192 8.08 19.26 3.23
C ASP A 192 9.43 18.66 3.64
N PRO A 193 9.92 18.79 4.91
CA PRO A 193 11.14 18.11 5.33
C PRO A 193 11.05 16.57 5.29
N LEU A 194 9.86 15.99 5.45
CA LEU A 194 9.65 14.55 5.33
C LEU A 194 9.76 14.10 3.87
N TRP A 195 9.19 14.89 2.95
CA TRP A 195 9.30 14.61 1.52
C TRP A 195 10.75 14.71 1.02
N ASP A 196 11.50 15.71 1.47
CA ASP A 196 12.93 15.83 1.19
C ASP A 196 13.70 14.60 1.70
N ALA A 197 13.46 14.16 2.94
CA ALA A 197 14.10 12.98 3.52
C ALA A 197 13.76 11.68 2.76
N VAL A 198 12.51 11.52 2.31
CA VAL A 198 12.09 10.39 1.47
C VAL A 198 12.89 10.34 0.17
N ILE A 199 13.06 11.50 -0.49
CA ILE A 199 13.83 11.63 -1.73
C ILE A 199 15.31 11.32 -1.48
N ASP A 200 15.91 11.94 -0.47
CA ASP A 200 17.34 11.78 -0.14
C ASP A 200 17.69 10.34 0.26
N LEU A 201 16.79 9.64 0.95
CA LEU A 201 16.92 8.24 1.32
C LEU A 201 16.57 7.27 0.19
N GLU A 202 16.02 7.80 -0.91
CA GLU A 202 15.56 6.98 -2.04
C GLU A 202 14.58 5.87 -1.60
N LEU A 203 13.58 6.24 -0.80
CA LEU A 203 12.53 5.35 -0.32
C LEU A 203 11.21 5.68 -1.01
N PRO A 204 10.69 4.83 -1.91
CA PRO A 204 9.33 5.02 -2.44
C PRO A 204 8.31 5.09 -1.31
N VAL A 205 7.41 6.09 -1.40
CA VAL A 205 6.29 6.26 -0.46
C VAL A 205 5.08 5.52 -0.99
N SER A 206 4.48 4.69 -0.18
CA SER A 206 3.27 3.95 -0.53
C SER A 206 2.08 4.40 0.30
N PHE A 207 0.95 4.58 -0.37
CA PHE A 207 -0.36 4.72 0.25
C PHE A 207 -1.23 3.56 -0.22
N HIS A 208 -1.51 2.68 0.72
CA HIS A 208 -2.29 1.48 0.50
C HIS A 208 -3.78 1.75 0.75
N ILE A 209 -4.68 1.02 0.09
CA ILE A 209 -6.09 1.05 0.50
C ILE A 209 -6.22 0.70 1.98
N LEU A 210 -7.36 1.00 2.61
CA LEU A 210 -7.64 0.75 4.03
C LEU A 210 -6.81 1.56 5.03
N THR A 211 -5.79 2.32 4.62
CA THR A 211 -4.94 3.11 5.54
C THR A 211 -5.52 4.47 5.92
N SER A 212 -6.58 4.91 5.24
CA SER A 212 -7.28 6.19 5.47
C SER A 212 -8.52 6.02 6.34
N GLY A 213 -8.47 5.25 7.42
CA GLY A 213 -9.61 4.79 8.20
C GLY A 213 -10.52 5.86 8.83
N GLU A 214 -10.21 7.14 8.65
CA GLU A 214 -10.94 8.22 9.29
C GLU A 214 -12.25 8.55 8.58
N GLY A 215 -13.34 8.52 9.36
CA GLY A 215 -14.64 9.07 8.98
C GLY A 215 -15.43 8.30 7.92
N ARG A 216 -14.93 7.21 7.42
CA ARG A 216 -15.66 6.40 6.45
C ARG A 216 -16.71 5.56 7.12
N ARG A 217 -17.89 6.09 7.14
CA ARG A 217 -19.07 5.28 7.41
C ARG A 217 -19.35 4.47 6.15
N TRP A 218 -19.20 3.16 6.26
CA TRP A 218 -19.70 2.22 5.26
C TRP A 218 -21.17 2.55 5.01
N ARG A 219 -21.46 2.96 3.78
CA ARG A 219 -22.79 3.43 3.42
C ARG A 219 -23.55 2.34 2.69
N GLY A 220 -24.69 1.95 3.27
CA GLY A 220 -25.57 0.95 2.67
C GLY A 220 -25.05 -0.48 2.84
N PRO A 221 -25.33 -1.39 1.90
CA PRO A 221 -24.87 -2.78 1.94
C PRO A 221 -23.36 -2.91 2.01
N GLY A 222 -22.84 -3.94 2.70
CA GLY A 222 -21.42 -4.16 2.92
C GLY A 222 -20.56 -4.12 1.64
N MET A 223 -21.04 -4.70 0.54
CA MET A 223 -20.34 -4.65 -0.74
C MET A 223 -20.09 -3.22 -1.26
N ASN A 224 -20.99 -2.28 -0.98
CA ASN A 224 -20.75 -0.88 -1.32
C ASN A 224 -19.62 -0.25 -0.50
N GLY A 225 -19.37 -0.76 0.69
CA GLY A 225 -18.22 -0.37 1.50
C GLY A 225 -16.90 -0.74 0.81
N PHE A 226 -16.79 -1.93 0.25
CA PHE A 226 -15.61 -2.33 -0.52
C PHE A 226 -15.32 -1.38 -1.68
N LEU A 227 -16.31 -0.97 -2.45
CA LEU A 227 -16.11 0.07 -3.48
C LEU A 227 -15.61 1.39 -2.88
N GLY A 228 -16.01 1.71 -1.65
CA GLY A 228 -15.61 2.96 -0.97
C GLY A 228 -14.13 3.03 -0.60
N ILE A 229 -13.43 1.89 -0.46
CA ILE A 229 -12.01 1.89 -0.05
C ILE A 229 -11.10 2.46 -1.16
N PHE A 230 -11.42 2.24 -2.42
CA PHE A 230 -10.66 2.80 -3.55
C PHE A 230 -10.73 4.33 -3.61
N HIS A 231 -11.84 4.94 -3.17
CA HIS A 231 -12.02 6.39 -3.19
C HIS A 231 -11.06 7.11 -2.23
N ALA A 232 -10.55 6.44 -1.19
CA ALA A 232 -9.62 7.04 -0.24
C ALA A 232 -8.31 7.43 -0.88
N ASN A 233 -7.79 6.54 -1.72
CA ASN A 233 -6.55 6.80 -2.43
C ASN A 233 -6.74 7.91 -3.46
N GLN A 234 -7.90 7.98 -4.14
CA GLN A 234 -8.21 9.09 -5.04
C GLN A 234 -8.24 10.44 -4.30
N ASP A 235 -8.90 10.52 -3.14
CA ASP A 235 -8.94 11.73 -2.32
C ASP A 235 -7.55 12.16 -1.86
N LEU A 236 -6.73 11.19 -1.43
CA LEU A 236 -5.36 11.44 -1.00
C LEU A 236 -4.48 11.94 -2.15
N LEU A 237 -4.52 11.29 -3.32
CA LEU A 237 -3.77 11.73 -4.50
C LEU A 237 -4.21 13.12 -4.95
N GLY A 238 -5.52 13.42 -4.90
CA GLY A 238 -6.06 14.74 -5.13
C GLY A 238 -5.49 15.77 -4.15
N THR A 239 -5.36 15.42 -2.86
CA THR A 239 -4.78 16.27 -1.81
C THR A 239 -3.31 16.59 -2.09
N LEU A 240 -2.50 15.61 -2.46
CA LEU A 240 -1.09 15.81 -2.80
C LEU A 240 -0.92 16.69 -4.05
N ILE A 241 -1.69 16.42 -5.10
CA ILE A 241 -1.61 17.13 -6.38
C ILE A 241 -2.07 18.58 -6.21
N PHE A 242 -3.32 18.79 -5.75
CA PHE A 242 -3.88 20.13 -5.61
C PHE A 242 -3.24 20.95 -4.49
N GLY A 243 -2.62 20.29 -3.52
CA GLY A 243 -1.81 20.93 -2.48
C GLY A 243 -0.41 21.31 -2.92
N GLY A 244 -0.04 21.07 -4.21
CA GLY A 244 1.24 21.51 -4.78
C GLY A 244 2.46 20.75 -4.24
N VAL A 245 2.28 19.56 -3.66
CA VAL A 245 3.39 18.77 -3.09
C VAL A 245 4.41 18.46 -4.18
N PHE A 246 3.97 18.04 -5.36
CA PHE A 246 4.86 17.68 -6.46
C PHE A 246 5.50 18.90 -7.16
N ASP A 247 4.96 20.10 -6.98
CA ASP A 247 5.64 21.34 -7.41
C ASP A 247 6.83 21.64 -6.51
N ARG A 248 6.68 21.41 -5.20
CA ARG A 248 7.75 21.62 -4.20
C ARG A 248 8.77 20.47 -4.21
N HIS A 249 8.33 19.25 -4.50
CA HIS A 249 9.13 18.02 -4.46
C HIS A 249 8.98 17.22 -5.77
N PRO A 250 9.54 17.68 -6.90
CA PRO A 250 9.32 17.07 -8.21
C PRO A 250 9.90 15.64 -8.32
N ASP A 251 10.86 15.29 -7.49
CA ASP A 251 11.47 13.95 -7.46
C ASP A 251 10.76 12.97 -6.52
N LEU A 252 9.73 13.43 -5.79
CA LEU A 252 8.94 12.54 -4.94
C LEU A 252 8.21 11.49 -5.79
N ARG A 253 8.34 10.23 -5.39
CA ARG A 253 7.64 9.09 -6.01
C ARG A 253 6.67 8.49 -5.01
N VAL A 254 5.41 8.44 -5.41
CA VAL A 254 4.30 7.92 -4.61
C VAL A 254 3.72 6.69 -5.29
N VAL A 255 3.47 5.64 -4.54
CA VAL A 255 2.82 4.42 -5.02
C VAL A 255 1.41 4.36 -4.45
N CYS A 256 0.42 4.37 -5.33
CA CYS A 256 -0.98 4.10 -5.03
C CYS A 256 -1.19 2.58 -5.09
N VAL A 257 -1.37 1.96 -3.93
CA VAL A 257 -1.30 0.50 -3.79
C VAL A 257 -2.70 -0.11 -3.65
N GLU A 258 -2.93 -1.19 -4.37
CA GLU A 258 -4.17 -2.01 -4.37
C GLU A 258 -5.44 -1.23 -4.74
N ALA A 259 -5.32 -0.15 -5.50
CA ALA A 259 -6.46 0.67 -5.88
C ALA A 259 -6.89 0.47 -7.33
N ASP A 260 -6.33 -0.49 -8.05
CA ASP A 260 -6.43 -0.62 -9.50
C ASP A 260 -6.03 0.65 -10.27
N ALA A 261 -6.07 0.63 -11.59
CA ALA A 261 -5.60 1.73 -12.43
C ALA A 261 -6.63 2.19 -13.49
N GLY A 262 -7.66 1.39 -13.76
CA GLY A 262 -8.66 1.69 -14.78
C GLY A 262 -9.51 2.93 -14.51
N TRP A 263 -9.56 3.42 -13.28
CA TRP A 263 -10.22 4.68 -12.92
C TRP A 263 -9.35 5.91 -13.22
N ALA A 264 -8.04 5.78 -13.31
CA ALA A 264 -7.09 6.89 -13.38
C ALA A 264 -7.26 7.80 -14.62
N PRO A 265 -7.58 7.29 -15.83
CA PRO A 265 -7.85 8.14 -16.98
C PRO A 265 -9.00 9.13 -16.72
N HIS A 266 -10.12 8.66 -16.16
CA HIS A 266 -11.26 9.52 -15.83
C HIS A 266 -10.92 10.51 -14.72
N PHE A 267 -10.21 10.08 -13.69
CA PHE A 267 -9.77 10.91 -12.58
C PHE A 267 -8.87 12.06 -13.06
N MET A 268 -7.85 11.78 -13.86
CA MET A 268 -6.97 12.77 -14.48
C MET A 268 -7.76 13.78 -15.33
N PHE A 269 -8.65 13.29 -16.18
CA PHE A 269 -9.52 14.15 -17.00
C PHE A 269 -10.38 15.07 -16.13
N ARG A 270 -10.92 14.55 -15.02
CA ARG A 270 -11.75 15.34 -14.10
C ARG A 270 -10.94 16.39 -13.36
N MET A 271 -9.76 16.03 -12.86
CA MET A 271 -8.86 16.98 -12.19
C MET A 271 -8.51 18.15 -13.10
N ASP A 272 -8.09 17.88 -14.35
CA ASP A 272 -7.75 18.91 -15.32
C ASP A 272 -8.92 19.82 -15.67
N THR A 273 -10.10 19.22 -15.85
CA THR A 273 -11.31 19.97 -16.17
C THR A 273 -11.72 20.90 -15.03
N LEU A 274 -11.65 20.40 -13.78
CA LEU A 274 -11.96 21.19 -12.59
C LEU A 274 -10.93 22.30 -12.40
N TYR A 275 -9.66 21.99 -12.54
CA TYR A 275 -8.59 22.97 -12.41
C TYR A 275 -8.75 24.10 -13.44
N LYS A 276 -8.88 23.79 -14.73
CA LYS A 276 -9.06 24.78 -15.80
C LYS A 276 -10.26 25.71 -15.57
N ARG A 277 -11.36 25.19 -15.01
CA ARG A 277 -12.59 25.95 -14.80
C ARG A 277 -12.62 26.76 -13.50
N HIS A 278 -12.00 26.26 -12.46
CA HIS A 278 -12.28 26.70 -11.09
C HIS A 278 -11.07 27.23 -10.30
N HIS A 279 -9.82 27.00 -10.72
CA HIS A 279 -8.62 27.39 -9.98
C HIS A 279 -8.55 28.88 -9.60
N LYS A 280 -9.23 29.77 -10.35
CA LYS A 280 -9.21 31.21 -10.09
C LYS A 280 -10.05 31.64 -8.91
N TRP A 281 -11.00 30.84 -8.49
CA TRP A 281 -11.94 31.21 -7.43
C TRP A 281 -12.11 30.17 -6.30
N ILE A 282 -11.95 28.88 -6.57
CA ILE A 282 -11.95 27.84 -5.54
C ILE A 282 -10.80 28.13 -4.55
N GLY A 283 -11.01 27.93 -3.26
CA GLY A 283 -10.05 28.27 -2.21
C GLY A 283 -10.03 29.75 -1.80
N LYS A 284 -10.68 30.64 -2.58
CA LYS A 284 -10.86 32.07 -2.22
C LYS A 284 -12.21 32.35 -1.59
N VAL A 285 -13.16 31.45 -1.78
CA VAL A 285 -14.53 31.56 -1.28
C VAL A 285 -14.89 30.27 -0.54
N SER A 286 -15.31 30.39 0.70
CA SER A 286 -15.86 29.25 1.44
C SER A 286 -17.23 28.88 0.91
N MET A 287 -17.44 27.59 0.66
CA MET A 287 -18.74 27.04 0.26
C MET A 287 -19.65 26.74 1.45
N ALA A 288 -19.15 26.87 2.68
CA ALA A 288 -19.89 26.65 3.92
C ALA A 288 -20.00 27.95 4.74
N PRO A 289 -21.20 28.33 5.23
CA PRO A 289 -21.37 29.51 6.06
C PRO A 289 -20.48 29.44 7.31
N GLY A 290 -19.71 30.50 7.55
CA GLY A 290 -18.84 30.60 8.73
C GLY A 290 -17.55 29.78 8.70
N ALA A 291 -17.28 29.07 7.62
CA ALA A 291 -16.01 28.36 7.43
C ALA A 291 -15.02 29.27 6.65
N GLU A 292 -13.73 29.09 6.94
CA GLU A 292 -12.68 29.72 6.14
C GLU A 292 -12.53 29.05 4.79
N ALA A 293 -12.15 29.82 3.77
CA ALA A 293 -11.80 29.26 2.48
C ALA A 293 -10.47 28.50 2.61
N LYS A 294 -10.42 27.25 2.14
CA LYS A 294 -9.18 26.50 2.08
C LYS A 294 -8.38 26.96 0.86
N ALA A 295 -7.32 27.69 1.11
CA ALA A 295 -6.39 28.09 0.07
C ALA A 295 -5.67 26.86 -0.51
N TYR A 296 -5.30 26.93 -1.77
CA TYR A 296 -4.42 25.97 -2.44
C TYR A 296 -3.41 26.77 -3.29
N ASP A 297 -2.27 26.17 -3.55
CA ASP A 297 -1.27 26.78 -4.40
C ASP A 297 -1.66 26.68 -5.88
N THR A 298 -1.32 27.71 -6.65
CA THR A 298 -1.50 27.63 -8.11
C THR A 298 -0.47 26.67 -8.66
N LEU A 299 -0.95 25.60 -9.27
CA LEU A 299 -0.09 24.58 -9.89
C LEU A 299 0.63 25.15 -11.11
N GLN A 300 1.87 24.75 -11.32
CA GLN A 300 2.69 25.13 -12.47
C GLN A 300 2.33 24.34 -13.73
N ARG A 301 1.77 23.15 -13.57
CA ARG A 301 1.37 22.23 -14.65
C ARG A 301 -0.08 21.79 -14.47
N LEU A 302 -0.61 21.00 -15.39
CA LEU A 302 -1.91 20.37 -15.22
C LEU A 302 -1.85 19.25 -14.16
N PRO A 303 -2.91 19.04 -13.39
CA PRO A 303 -3.00 17.95 -12.41
C PRO A 303 -2.63 16.58 -12.98
N SER A 304 -3.04 16.28 -14.21
CA SER A 304 -2.72 15.02 -14.89
C SER A 304 -1.23 14.84 -15.19
N ASP A 305 -0.46 15.93 -15.32
CA ASP A 305 0.98 15.83 -15.57
C ASP A 305 1.71 15.30 -14.32
N TYR A 306 1.33 15.76 -13.12
CA TYR A 306 1.88 15.26 -11.86
C TYR A 306 1.49 13.81 -11.63
N PHE A 307 0.22 13.45 -11.90
CA PHE A 307 -0.22 12.07 -11.79
C PHE A 307 0.66 11.14 -12.63
N LYS A 308 0.86 11.49 -13.90
CA LYS A 308 1.64 10.68 -14.84
C LYS A 308 3.12 10.61 -14.50
N GLU A 309 3.69 11.63 -13.87
CA GLU A 309 5.12 11.68 -13.60
C GLU A 309 5.49 11.11 -12.24
N ASN A 310 4.72 11.45 -11.20
CA ASN A 310 5.11 11.21 -9.82
C ASN A 310 4.44 9.98 -9.20
N ILE A 311 3.30 9.51 -9.77
CA ILE A 311 2.47 8.48 -9.15
C ILE A 311 2.59 7.16 -9.90
N TYR A 312 3.04 6.14 -9.19
CA TYR A 312 2.96 4.73 -9.59
C TYR A 312 1.64 4.16 -9.10
N VAL A 313 1.05 3.24 -9.88
CA VAL A 313 -0.21 2.59 -9.52
C VAL A 313 -0.03 1.09 -9.62
N THR A 314 -0.42 0.36 -8.58
CA THR A 314 -0.48 -1.11 -8.64
C THR A 314 -1.89 -1.55 -8.98
N PHE A 315 -1.99 -2.64 -9.73
CA PHE A 315 -3.26 -3.25 -10.09
C PHE A 315 -3.12 -4.77 -10.21
N GLN A 316 -4.19 -5.48 -10.00
CA GLN A 316 -4.24 -6.94 -10.06
C GLN A 316 -4.75 -7.43 -11.41
N ASP A 317 -6.07 -7.58 -11.56
CA ASP A 317 -6.76 -8.07 -12.75
C ASP A 317 -7.61 -6.95 -13.39
N ASP A 318 -6.96 -5.84 -13.73
CA ASP A 318 -7.62 -4.64 -14.25
C ASP A 318 -7.48 -4.52 -15.77
N GLU A 319 -8.33 -5.23 -16.49
CA GLU A 319 -8.41 -5.17 -17.95
C GLU A 319 -8.74 -3.74 -18.46
N ILE A 320 -9.44 -2.92 -17.67
CA ILE A 320 -9.79 -1.53 -18.06
C ILE A 320 -8.54 -0.67 -18.12
N ALA A 321 -7.60 -0.82 -17.18
CA ALA A 321 -6.33 -0.12 -17.22
C ALA A 321 -5.56 -0.41 -18.52
N LEU A 322 -5.49 -1.69 -18.90
CA LEU A 322 -4.77 -2.10 -20.12
C LEU A 322 -5.45 -1.64 -21.40
N ARG A 323 -6.78 -1.58 -21.42
CA ARG A 323 -7.55 -1.03 -22.57
C ARG A 323 -7.45 0.49 -22.71
N CYS A 324 -7.09 1.18 -21.64
CA CYS A 324 -6.91 2.64 -21.60
C CYS A 324 -5.42 3.04 -21.50
N LEU A 325 -4.51 2.16 -21.88
CA LEU A 325 -3.07 2.33 -21.69
C LEU A 325 -2.51 3.60 -22.35
N ASP A 326 -3.06 4.00 -23.48
CA ASP A 326 -2.73 5.24 -24.20
C ASP A 326 -3.05 6.53 -23.42
N MET A 327 -3.90 6.44 -22.42
CA MET A 327 -4.27 7.55 -21.53
C MET A 327 -3.44 7.58 -20.23
N LEU A 328 -2.71 6.52 -19.94
CA LEU A 328 -1.88 6.33 -18.74
C LEU A 328 -0.40 6.59 -19.06
N ASN A 329 0.46 6.54 -18.04
CA ASN A 329 1.90 6.46 -18.24
C ASN A 329 2.34 5.02 -17.97
N LEU A 330 2.76 4.32 -19.01
CA LEU A 330 3.21 2.93 -18.94
C LEU A 330 4.33 2.74 -17.90
N ASP A 331 5.25 3.70 -17.79
CA ASP A 331 6.38 3.65 -16.84
C ASP A 331 5.96 3.73 -15.37
N ARG A 332 4.68 3.90 -15.09
CA ARG A 332 4.13 4.06 -13.75
C ARG A 332 3.09 3.00 -13.38
N LEU A 333 2.86 2.03 -14.28
CA LEU A 333 1.96 0.91 -14.02
C LEU A 333 2.76 -0.31 -13.55
N MET A 334 2.31 -0.90 -12.46
CA MET A 334 2.95 -2.09 -11.89
C MET A 334 1.87 -3.13 -11.58
N TRP A 335 2.08 -4.34 -12.09
CA TRP A 335 1.24 -5.45 -11.72
C TRP A 335 1.52 -5.94 -10.31
N ALA A 336 0.49 -6.46 -9.65
CA ALA A 336 0.54 -6.99 -8.29
C ALA A 336 -0.28 -8.28 -8.17
N SER A 337 0.15 -9.19 -7.32
CA SER A 337 -0.58 -10.43 -7.06
C SER A 337 -1.48 -10.39 -5.84
N ASP A 338 -1.11 -9.56 -4.88
CA ASP A 338 -1.75 -9.44 -3.56
C ASP A 338 -1.70 -10.74 -2.71
N HIS A 339 -0.74 -11.62 -2.98
CA HIS A 339 -0.59 -12.85 -2.20
C HIS A 339 -0.19 -12.56 -0.74
N PRO A 340 -0.83 -13.15 0.30
CA PRO A 340 -1.79 -14.28 0.26
C PRO A 340 -3.25 -13.88 0.47
N HIS A 341 -3.66 -12.67 0.13
CA HIS A 341 -5.04 -12.23 0.31
C HIS A 341 -6.03 -13.01 -0.57
N SER A 342 -7.31 -12.99 -0.21
CA SER A 342 -8.33 -13.85 -0.82
C SER A 342 -8.68 -13.49 -2.27
N ASP A 343 -8.43 -12.26 -2.69
CA ASP A 343 -8.62 -11.75 -4.04
C ASP A 343 -7.35 -11.78 -4.89
N ALA A 344 -6.26 -12.35 -4.36
CA ALA A 344 -5.00 -12.53 -5.07
C ALA A 344 -5.14 -13.29 -6.39
N THR A 345 -4.32 -12.93 -7.37
CA THR A 345 -4.16 -13.69 -8.61
C THR A 345 -3.40 -15.00 -8.41
N TRP A 346 -2.63 -15.12 -7.34
CA TRP A 346 -1.89 -16.34 -6.96
C TRP A 346 -2.88 -17.51 -6.67
N PRO A 347 -2.61 -18.75 -7.05
CA PRO A 347 -1.41 -19.28 -7.72
C PRO A 347 -1.55 -19.37 -9.26
N ASN A 348 -2.22 -18.45 -9.91
CA ASN A 348 -2.53 -18.47 -11.33
C ASN A 348 -1.98 -17.26 -12.09
N SER A 349 -0.82 -16.73 -11.70
CA SER A 349 -0.25 -15.52 -12.30
C SER A 349 0.12 -15.70 -13.77
N GLU A 350 0.47 -16.94 -14.21
CA GLU A 350 0.67 -17.24 -15.62
C GLU A 350 -0.61 -17.07 -16.45
N ALA A 351 -1.76 -17.55 -15.96
CA ALA A 351 -3.03 -17.38 -16.65
C ALA A 351 -3.47 -15.90 -16.74
N MET A 352 -3.15 -15.10 -15.72
CA MET A 352 -3.34 -13.65 -15.76
C MET A 352 -2.46 -13.02 -16.85
N ARG A 353 -1.17 -13.37 -16.89
CA ARG A 353 -0.23 -12.88 -17.91
C ARG A 353 -0.71 -13.21 -19.33
N ASP A 354 -1.23 -14.42 -19.56
CA ASP A 354 -1.75 -14.82 -20.86
C ASP A 354 -2.91 -13.92 -21.30
N ARG A 355 -3.85 -13.60 -20.39
CA ARG A 355 -4.94 -12.63 -20.67
C ARG A 355 -4.39 -11.25 -21.00
N PHE A 356 -3.40 -10.76 -20.26
CA PHE A 356 -2.78 -9.45 -20.51
C PHE A 356 -2.06 -9.40 -21.86
N SER A 357 -1.43 -10.50 -22.28
CA SER A 357 -0.75 -10.62 -23.58
C SER A 357 -1.68 -10.43 -24.78
N GLU A 358 -2.99 -10.61 -24.59
CA GLU A 358 -4.00 -10.32 -25.63
C GLU A 358 -4.30 -8.82 -25.76
N LEU A 359 -3.96 -8.00 -24.75
CA LEU A 359 -4.29 -6.58 -24.66
C LEU A 359 -3.10 -5.66 -24.91
N VAL A 360 -1.88 -6.11 -24.60
CA VAL A 360 -0.66 -5.32 -24.72
C VAL A 360 0.41 -6.11 -25.46
N ASN A 361 1.38 -5.40 -26.06
CA ASN A 361 2.49 -6.07 -26.72
C ASN A 361 3.50 -6.65 -25.69
N PRO A 362 4.39 -7.58 -26.09
CA PRO A 362 5.31 -8.23 -25.15
C PRO A 362 6.21 -7.27 -24.37
N SER A 363 6.70 -6.20 -24.98
CA SER A 363 7.54 -5.20 -24.28
C SER A 363 6.76 -4.42 -23.22
N GLN A 364 5.52 -4.06 -23.53
CA GLN A 364 4.64 -3.41 -22.55
C GLN A 364 4.29 -4.36 -21.39
N LEU A 365 4.07 -5.63 -21.71
CA LEU A 365 3.79 -6.64 -20.69
C LEU A 365 4.98 -6.80 -19.73
N ASP A 366 6.19 -7.02 -20.25
CA ASP A 366 7.40 -7.17 -19.43
C ASP A 366 7.63 -5.93 -18.55
N GLN A 367 7.38 -4.75 -19.09
CA GLN A 367 7.50 -3.49 -18.35
C GLN A 367 6.52 -3.43 -17.16
N ILE A 368 5.27 -3.82 -17.37
CA ILE A 368 4.22 -3.78 -16.34
C ILE A 368 4.45 -4.84 -15.27
N VAL A 369 4.79 -6.07 -15.67
CA VAL A 369 4.85 -7.19 -14.74
C VAL A 369 6.21 -7.36 -14.06
N ARG A 370 7.22 -6.55 -14.44
CA ARG A 370 8.59 -6.68 -13.93
C ARG A 370 9.36 -5.36 -13.86
N ASP A 371 9.61 -4.71 -15.03
CA ASP A 371 10.67 -3.73 -15.17
C ASP A 371 10.39 -2.46 -14.37
N ASN A 372 9.15 -1.98 -14.33
CA ASN A 372 8.78 -0.79 -13.56
C ASN A 372 9.01 -0.97 -12.05
N ALA A 373 8.62 -2.14 -11.51
CA ALA A 373 8.87 -2.47 -10.10
C ALA A 373 10.37 -2.65 -9.84
N ALA A 374 11.09 -3.34 -10.72
CA ALA A 374 12.55 -3.49 -10.61
C ALA A 374 13.25 -2.14 -10.57
N GLN A 375 12.87 -1.22 -11.45
CA GLN A 375 13.44 0.13 -11.50
C GLN A 375 13.13 0.94 -10.23
N LEU A 376 11.87 0.94 -9.79
CA LEU A 376 11.44 1.72 -8.62
C LEU A 376 12.14 1.26 -7.34
N TYR A 377 12.20 -0.06 -7.12
CA TYR A 377 12.77 -0.66 -5.91
C TYR A 377 14.26 -1.02 -6.03
N LYS A 378 14.88 -0.70 -7.19
CA LYS A 378 16.33 -0.86 -7.44
C LYS A 378 16.81 -2.29 -7.21
N ILE A 379 16.19 -3.24 -7.85
CA ILE A 379 16.61 -4.65 -7.86
C ILE A 379 17.06 -5.07 -9.25
N GLU A 380 18.06 -5.95 -9.31
CA GLU A 380 18.52 -6.59 -10.53
C GLU A 380 17.70 -7.86 -10.79
N VAL A 381 17.16 -8.03 -11.99
CA VAL A 381 16.33 -9.19 -12.43
C VAL A 381 16.90 -9.83 -13.69
#